data_5f452e05bdd02a8d14855607bcb114bd
#
_entry.id   5f452e05bdd02a8d14855607bcb114bd
#
_cell.length_a   1.000
_cell.length_b   1.000
_cell.length_c   1.000
_cell.angle_alpha   90.00
_cell.angle_beta   90.00
_cell.angle_gamma   90.00
#
_symmetry.space_group_name_H-M   'P 1'
#
loop_
_entity.id
_entity.type
_entity.pdbx_description
1 polymer ?
#
loop_
_entity_poly.entity_id
_entity_poly.type
_entity_poly.pdbx_seq_one_letter_code
_entity_poly.pdbx_strand_id
1 'polypeptide(L)'
;MKSFDVSHSKTILLIGSGRMAKHLIHWNSISSSPNRILTWNRSEDLKVLKQFLIESTLVWLAISDSAITPFFEQHLQNYSGSVVHFSGALCDSRMKCAHPLMTFPIELYTDTVYHDIFFALTGVSTVTEALPGFTNSSFQISEKEKPLYHALCVVAGNFPQLLWNEVDQKRSDLKIPETAFNIYLQQCLNTFLKLKSKALTGPLIRHDLETIHKNTEALVNTKLKSIYTAFVKEFSV
;
A
#
# COMPACT_ATOMS: atom_id res chain seq x y z
N MET A 1 34.62 8.45 -26.77
CA MET A 1 33.21 8.90 -26.83
C MET A 1 32.36 7.69 -26.47
N LYS A 2 31.84 7.63 -25.23
CA LYS A 2 30.84 6.62 -24.86
C LYS A 2 29.52 7.08 -25.43
N SER A 3 28.93 6.31 -26.34
CA SER A 3 27.56 6.50 -26.80
C SER A 3 26.64 6.40 -25.57
N PHE A 4 26.03 7.50 -25.21
CA PHE A 4 24.87 7.47 -24.30
C PHE A 4 23.76 6.75 -25.07
N ASP A 5 23.50 5.50 -24.69
CA ASP A 5 22.31 4.79 -25.12
C ASP A 5 21.11 5.56 -24.54
N VAL A 6 20.45 6.34 -25.40
CA VAL A 6 19.21 7.05 -25.05
C VAL A 6 18.16 5.95 -24.92
N SER A 7 18.04 5.37 -23.73
CA SER A 7 16.92 4.48 -23.42
C SER A 7 15.64 5.24 -23.73
N HIS A 8 14.94 4.83 -24.78
CA HIS A 8 13.74 5.50 -25.25
C HIS A 8 12.71 5.50 -24.14
N SER A 9 12.35 6.68 -23.64
CA SER A 9 11.29 6.84 -22.65
C SER A 9 10.02 6.21 -23.19
N LYS A 10 9.40 5.30 -22.44
CA LYS A 10 8.14 4.65 -22.85
C LYS A 10 6.99 5.63 -22.68
N THR A 11 5.96 5.47 -23.52
CA THR A 11 4.67 6.13 -23.29
C THR A 11 3.80 5.17 -22.49
N ILE A 12 3.40 5.60 -21.31
CA ILE A 12 2.61 4.85 -20.33
C ILE A 12 1.24 5.51 -20.20
N LEU A 13 0.18 4.73 -20.32
CA LEU A 13 -1.16 5.18 -19.99
C LEU A 13 -1.50 4.81 -18.55
N LEU A 14 -1.65 5.81 -17.69
CA LEU A 14 -2.08 5.66 -16.31
C LEU A 14 -3.61 5.84 -16.21
N ILE A 15 -4.29 4.78 -15.83
CA ILE A 15 -5.74 4.77 -15.60
C ILE A 15 -6.00 5.01 -14.11
N GLY A 16 -6.67 6.12 -13.80
CA GLY A 16 -7.04 6.51 -12.44
C GLY A 16 -6.53 7.89 -12.05
N SER A 17 -7.15 8.48 -11.03
CA SER A 17 -6.82 9.80 -10.48
C SER A 17 -6.74 9.82 -8.94
N GLY A 18 -6.72 8.64 -8.31
CA GLY A 18 -6.64 8.47 -6.88
C GLY A 18 -5.25 8.73 -6.30
N ARG A 19 -5.09 8.46 -4.99
CA ARG A 19 -3.83 8.65 -4.27
C ARG A 19 -2.67 7.91 -4.94
N MET A 20 -2.86 6.63 -5.25
CA MET A 20 -1.84 5.81 -5.93
C MET A 20 -1.40 6.41 -7.26
N ALA A 21 -2.34 6.88 -8.08
CA ALA A 21 -2.03 7.52 -9.36
C ALA A 21 -1.17 8.78 -9.19
N LYS A 22 -1.49 9.64 -8.21
CA LYS A 22 -0.71 10.83 -7.90
C LYS A 22 0.73 10.49 -7.49
N HIS A 23 0.88 9.49 -6.62
CA HIS A 23 2.20 9.02 -6.19
C HIS A 23 3.01 8.43 -7.34
N LEU A 24 2.40 7.63 -8.24
CA LEU A 24 3.07 7.07 -9.41
C LEU A 24 3.55 8.15 -10.39
N ILE A 25 2.77 9.20 -10.62
CA ILE A 25 3.16 10.34 -11.46
C ILE A 25 4.40 11.03 -10.88
N HIS A 26 4.35 11.36 -9.59
CA HIS A 26 5.48 11.98 -8.92
C HIS A 26 6.71 11.06 -8.91
N TRP A 27 6.52 9.78 -8.57
CA TRP A 27 7.60 8.79 -8.54
C TRP A 27 8.27 8.62 -9.90
N ASN A 28 7.46 8.57 -10.99
CA ASN A 28 8.02 8.57 -12.34
C ASN A 28 8.85 9.84 -12.63
N SER A 29 8.42 11.02 -12.17
CA SER A 29 9.13 12.28 -12.44
C SER A 29 10.51 12.36 -11.76
N ILE A 30 10.71 11.66 -10.63
CA ILE A 30 11.97 11.61 -9.90
C ILE A 30 12.81 10.36 -10.24
N SER A 31 12.31 9.48 -11.12
CA SER A 31 13.04 8.27 -11.54
C SER A 31 14.25 8.62 -12.41
N SER A 32 15.20 7.70 -12.50
CA SER A 32 16.44 7.87 -13.30
C SER A 32 16.17 8.06 -14.80
N SER A 33 15.03 7.60 -15.30
CA SER A 33 14.59 7.72 -16.69
C SER A 33 13.08 7.94 -16.73
N PRO A 34 12.61 9.20 -16.56
CA PRO A 34 11.18 9.50 -16.55
C PRO A 34 10.50 9.13 -17.87
N ASN A 35 9.35 8.48 -17.77
CA ASN A 35 8.53 8.12 -18.91
C ASN A 35 7.51 9.21 -19.22
N ARG A 36 7.01 9.23 -20.47
CA ARG A 36 5.84 10.04 -20.83
C ARG A 36 4.59 9.38 -20.23
N ILE A 37 3.90 10.08 -19.32
CA ILE A 37 2.64 9.60 -18.74
C ILE A 37 1.46 10.28 -19.42
N LEU A 38 0.57 9.48 -20.00
CA LEU A 38 -0.78 9.88 -20.38
C LEU A 38 -1.71 9.47 -19.25
N THR A 39 -2.62 10.32 -18.84
CA THR A 39 -3.57 10.01 -17.76
C THR A 39 -4.98 9.95 -18.29
N TRP A 40 -5.75 8.97 -17.83
CA TRP A 40 -7.18 8.88 -18.10
C TRP A 40 -7.95 8.43 -16.86
N ASN A 41 -9.13 8.97 -16.66
CA ASN A 41 -10.04 8.56 -15.60
C ASN A 41 -11.50 8.54 -16.11
N ARG A 42 -12.39 7.92 -15.35
CA ARG A 42 -13.79 7.65 -15.73
C ARG A 42 -14.65 8.89 -16.04
N SER A 43 -14.19 10.10 -15.75
CA SER A 43 -14.89 11.34 -16.10
C SER A 43 -14.53 11.86 -17.49
N GLU A 44 -13.57 11.22 -18.16
CA GLU A 44 -13.11 11.61 -19.49
C GLU A 44 -13.78 10.78 -20.59
N ASP A 45 -13.77 11.31 -21.83
CA ASP A 45 -14.37 10.64 -22.99
C ASP A 45 -13.62 9.33 -23.32
N LEU A 46 -14.37 8.27 -23.65
CA LEU A 46 -13.82 7.00 -24.12
C LEU A 46 -13.05 7.12 -25.44
N LYS A 47 -13.29 8.16 -26.25
CA LYS A 47 -12.49 8.43 -27.45
C LYS A 47 -11.05 8.77 -27.08
N VAL A 48 -10.86 9.54 -25.99
CA VAL A 48 -9.53 9.86 -25.47
C VAL A 48 -8.82 8.61 -24.97
N LEU A 49 -9.53 7.71 -24.24
CA LEU A 49 -8.98 6.42 -23.84
C LEU A 49 -8.47 5.62 -25.04
N LYS A 50 -9.29 5.48 -26.09
CA LYS A 50 -8.92 4.73 -27.30
C LYS A 50 -7.69 5.32 -27.98
N GLN A 51 -7.60 6.64 -28.07
CA GLN A 51 -6.42 7.31 -28.61
C GLN A 51 -5.17 7.03 -27.78
N PHE A 52 -5.25 7.16 -26.46
CA PHE A 52 -4.12 6.93 -25.56
C PHE A 52 -3.66 5.46 -25.54
N LEU A 53 -4.57 4.50 -25.72
CA LEU A 53 -4.22 3.09 -25.88
C LEU A 53 -3.39 2.83 -27.15
N ILE A 54 -3.65 3.56 -28.25
CA ILE A 54 -2.85 3.46 -29.47
C ILE A 54 -1.43 4.06 -29.27
N GLU A 55 -1.32 5.15 -28.51
CA GLU A 55 -0.06 5.84 -28.26
C GLU A 55 0.81 5.15 -27.21
N SER A 56 0.24 4.34 -26.32
CA SER A 56 0.94 3.72 -25.21
C SER A 56 1.42 2.31 -25.49
N THR A 57 2.51 1.90 -24.88
CA THR A 57 3.04 0.53 -24.92
C THR A 57 2.85 -0.21 -23.59
N LEU A 58 2.40 0.51 -22.56
CA LEU A 58 2.21 0.02 -21.21
C LEU A 58 1.02 0.75 -20.58
N VAL A 59 0.16 0.00 -19.89
CA VAL A 59 -0.96 0.54 -19.12
C VAL A 59 -0.71 0.28 -17.63
N TRP A 60 -0.85 1.31 -16.82
CA TRP A 60 -0.86 1.21 -15.35
C TRP A 60 -2.29 1.41 -14.83
N LEU A 61 -2.84 0.40 -14.16
CA LEU A 61 -4.18 0.44 -13.56
C LEU A 61 -4.09 0.83 -12.08
N ALA A 62 -4.23 2.13 -11.80
CA ALA A 62 -4.23 2.70 -10.44
C ALA A 62 -5.68 3.07 -10.01
N ILE A 63 -6.58 2.10 -10.12
CA ILE A 63 -8.00 2.17 -9.78
C ILE A 63 -8.32 1.20 -8.62
N SER A 64 -9.56 1.20 -8.12
CA SER A 64 -9.96 0.28 -7.06
C SER A 64 -9.88 -1.18 -7.53
N ASP A 65 -9.51 -2.09 -6.63
CA ASP A 65 -9.31 -3.52 -6.93
C ASP A 65 -10.52 -4.14 -7.64
N SER A 66 -11.73 -3.82 -7.18
CA SER A 66 -12.98 -4.31 -7.77
C SER A 66 -13.25 -3.81 -9.20
N ALA A 67 -12.57 -2.74 -9.62
CA ALA A 67 -12.73 -2.17 -10.96
C ALA A 67 -11.68 -2.66 -11.96
N ILE A 68 -10.59 -3.29 -11.50
CA ILE A 68 -9.46 -3.68 -12.37
C ILE A 68 -9.88 -4.70 -13.41
N THR A 69 -10.41 -5.85 -12.99
CA THR A 69 -10.84 -6.92 -13.92
C THR A 69 -11.96 -6.46 -14.87
N PRO A 70 -13.05 -5.80 -14.40
CA PRO A 70 -14.05 -5.26 -15.30
C PRO A 70 -13.50 -4.26 -16.33
N PHE A 71 -12.58 -3.39 -15.91
CA PHE A 71 -11.96 -2.43 -16.83
C PHE A 71 -11.09 -3.13 -17.88
N PHE A 72 -10.32 -4.13 -17.47
CA PHE A 72 -9.52 -4.95 -18.39
C PHE A 72 -10.41 -5.64 -19.43
N GLU A 73 -11.48 -6.29 -18.99
CA GLU A 73 -12.42 -7.00 -19.86
C GLU A 73 -13.14 -6.07 -20.85
N GLN A 74 -13.50 -4.88 -20.40
CA GLN A 74 -14.22 -3.94 -21.24
C GLN A 74 -13.33 -3.19 -22.25
N HIS A 75 -12.07 -2.90 -21.87
CA HIS A 75 -11.25 -1.95 -22.64
C HIS A 75 -9.88 -2.48 -23.08
N LEU A 76 -9.35 -3.53 -22.45
CA LEU A 76 -7.96 -3.94 -22.63
C LEU A 76 -7.77 -5.37 -23.18
N GLN A 77 -8.83 -6.13 -23.44
CA GLN A 77 -8.71 -7.51 -23.95
C GLN A 77 -7.90 -7.61 -25.26
N ASN A 78 -8.03 -6.62 -26.13
CA ASN A 78 -7.33 -6.55 -27.40
C ASN A 78 -6.13 -5.58 -27.38
N TYR A 79 -5.72 -5.13 -26.23
CA TYR A 79 -4.54 -4.26 -26.10
C TYR A 79 -3.28 -5.09 -26.25
N SER A 80 -2.41 -4.70 -27.20
CA SER A 80 -1.19 -5.44 -27.53
C SER A 80 -0.01 -5.18 -26.57
N GLY A 81 -0.08 -4.12 -25.78
CA GLY A 81 0.94 -3.77 -24.81
C GLY A 81 0.79 -4.52 -23.49
N SER A 82 1.68 -4.26 -22.56
CA SER A 82 1.59 -4.82 -21.20
C SER A 82 0.62 -4.04 -20.32
N VAL A 83 -0.09 -4.75 -19.44
CA VAL A 83 -0.96 -4.16 -18.43
C VAL A 83 -0.42 -4.51 -17.05
N VAL A 84 -0.25 -3.51 -16.21
CA VAL A 84 0.22 -3.64 -14.81
C VAL A 84 -0.80 -3.05 -13.87
N HIS A 85 -1.13 -3.79 -12.81
CA HIS A 85 -1.95 -3.28 -11.71
C HIS A 85 -1.17 -3.25 -10.40
N PHE A 86 -1.70 -2.50 -9.41
CA PHE A 86 -1.05 -2.26 -8.12
C PHE A 86 -1.82 -2.88 -6.93
N SER A 87 -2.79 -3.73 -7.20
CA SER A 87 -3.55 -4.43 -6.15
C SER A 87 -2.70 -5.48 -5.45
N GLY A 88 -2.69 -5.46 -4.13
CA GLY A 88 -2.03 -6.48 -3.31
C GLY A 88 -2.77 -7.82 -3.27
N ALA A 89 -4.09 -7.82 -3.52
CA ALA A 89 -4.95 -9.00 -3.39
C ALA A 89 -5.34 -9.65 -4.72
N LEU A 90 -5.49 -8.86 -5.80
CA LEU A 90 -6.02 -9.34 -7.07
C LEU A 90 -5.08 -10.36 -7.72
N CYS A 91 -5.64 -11.50 -8.12
CA CYS A 91 -5.00 -12.54 -8.92
C CYS A 91 -5.68 -12.59 -10.28
N ASP A 92 -4.97 -12.18 -11.34
CA ASP A 92 -5.42 -12.24 -12.70
C ASP A 92 -4.19 -12.38 -13.63
N SER A 93 -3.92 -13.59 -14.07
CA SER A 93 -2.73 -13.95 -14.88
C SER A 93 -2.62 -13.23 -16.23
N ARG A 94 -3.69 -12.56 -16.67
CA ARG A 94 -3.68 -11.75 -17.90
C ARG A 94 -2.93 -10.42 -17.72
N MET A 95 -2.69 -10.02 -16.47
CA MET A 95 -2.05 -8.77 -16.12
C MET A 95 -0.83 -9.02 -15.23
N LYS A 96 0.14 -8.14 -15.30
CA LYS A 96 1.27 -8.09 -14.38
C LYS A 96 0.88 -7.33 -13.10
N CYS A 97 1.50 -7.68 -11.99
CA CYS A 97 1.31 -6.97 -10.74
C CYS A 97 2.63 -6.45 -10.18
N ALA A 98 2.61 -5.19 -9.73
CA ALA A 98 3.69 -4.58 -8.95
C ALA A 98 3.08 -3.83 -7.76
N HIS A 99 2.80 -4.54 -6.67
CA HIS A 99 2.21 -3.95 -5.47
C HIS A 99 3.29 -3.29 -4.60
N PRO A 100 3.29 -1.96 -4.40
CA PRO A 100 4.23 -1.30 -3.51
C PRO A 100 3.84 -1.61 -2.04
N LEU A 101 4.79 -2.12 -1.26
CA LEU A 101 4.59 -2.41 0.15
C LEU A 101 4.68 -1.11 0.97
N MET A 102 3.66 -0.27 0.83
CA MET A 102 3.57 1.05 1.45
C MET A 102 2.11 1.51 1.55
N THR A 103 1.84 2.43 2.47
CA THR A 103 0.60 3.21 2.49
C THR A 103 0.78 4.49 1.68
N PHE A 104 -0.30 5.01 1.08
CA PHE A 104 -0.24 6.24 0.29
C PHE A 104 -1.26 7.26 0.82
N PRO A 105 -0.81 8.31 1.53
CA PRO A 105 -1.66 9.43 1.95
C PRO A 105 -2.06 10.31 0.76
N ILE A 106 -2.78 11.39 1.03
CA ILE A 106 -3.13 12.39 0.00
C ILE A 106 -1.89 13.22 -0.38
N GLU A 107 -1.06 13.54 0.62
CA GLU A 107 0.20 14.26 0.50
C GLU A 107 1.28 13.34 -0.08
N LEU A 108 2.13 13.91 -0.92
CA LEU A 108 3.28 13.18 -1.45
C LEU A 108 4.35 13.02 -0.38
N TYR A 109 5.07 11.92 -0.44
CA TYR A 109 6.28 11.72 0.37
C TYR A 109 7.44 12.58 -0.14
N THR A 110 8.47 12.72 0.68
CA THR A 110 9.78 13.19 0.20
C THR A 110 10.38 12.16 -0.75
N ASP A 111 11.20 12.61 -1.70
CA ASP A 111 11.75 11.76 -2.75
C ASP A 111 12.52 10.54 -2.20
N THR A 112 13.20 10.72 -1.07
CA THR A 112 13.95 9.65 -0.38
C THR A 112 13.07 8.46 0.01
N VAL A 113 11.83 8.69 0.44
CA VAL A 113 10.92 7.60 0.83
C VAL A 113 10.59 6.70 -0.36
N TYR A 114 10.41 7.28 -1.55
CA TYR A 114 10.09 6.49 -2.73
C TYR A 114 11.20 5.50 -3.12
N HIS A 115 12.46 5.83 -2.90
CA HIS A 115 13.59 4.95 -3.21
C HIS A 115 13.62 3.70 -2.32
N ASP A 116 13.12 3.80 -1.09
CA ASP A 116 13.14 2.72 -0.11
C ASP A 116 11.92 1.77 -0.20
N ILE A 117 10.92 2.08 -1.03
CA ILE A 117 9.72 1.25 -1.17
C ILE A 117 10.05 -0.03 -1.93
N PHE A 118 9.70 -1.18 -1.33
CA PHE A 118 9.77 -2.48 -1.98
C PHE A 118 8.50 -2.79 -2.76
N PHE A 119 8.66 -3.50 -3.88
CA PHE A 119 7.53 -4.02 -4.64
C PHE A 119 7.39 -5.53 -4.49
N ALA A 120 6.17 -5.99 -4.19
CA ALA A 120 5.77 -7.37 -4.37
C ALA A 120 5.34 -7.59 -5.83
N LEU A 121 6.05 -8.45 -6.55
CA LEU A 121 5.84 -8.71 -7.97
C LEU A 121 5.11 -10.03 -8.19
N THR A 122 4.18 -10.06 -9.17
CA THR A 122 3.52 -11.27 -9.65
C THR A 122 3.39 -11.20 -11.17
N GLY A 123 3.75 -12.26 -11.88
CA GLY A 123 3.69 -12.32 -13.35
C GLY A 123 4.73 -11.45 -14.06
N VAL A 124 5.74 -10.95 -13.32
CA VAL A 124 6.85 -10.14 -13.84
C VAL A 124 8.09 -10.38 -13.01
N SER A 125 9.27 -10.37 -13.62
CA SER A 125 10.52 -10.75 -12.94
C SER A 125 11.21 -9.59 -12.23
N THR A 126 11.10 -8.37 -12.75
CA THR A 126 11.78 -7.18 -12.22
C THR A 126 10.84 -5.98 -12.14
N VAL A 127 11.19 -5.04 -11.24
CA VAL A 127 10.46 -3.77 -11.14
C VAL A 127 10.52 -3.01 -12.46
N THR A 128 11.67 -2.92 -13.09
CA THR A 128 11.88 -2.19 -14.35
C THR A 128 11.02 -2.74 -15.51
N GLU A 129 10.68 -4.03 -15.49
CA GLU A 129 9.78 -4.62 -16.48
C GLU A 129 8.33 -4.12 -16.31
N ALA A 130 7.87 -3.92 -15.07
CA ALA A 130 6.53 -3.39 -14.76
C ALA A 130 6.50 -1.87 -14.74
N LEU A 131 7.54 -1.25 -14.21
CA LEU A 131 7.69 0.19 -14.00
C LEU A 131 9.03 0.64 -14.58
N PRO A 132 9.11 0.90 -15.89
CA PRO A 132 10.34 1.35 -16.52
C PRO A 132 10.89 2.61 -15.84
N GLY A 133 12.21 2.66 -15.62
CA GLY A 133 12.88 3.76 -14.93
C GLY A 133 12.91 3.65 -13.39
N PHE A 134 12.15 2.73 -12.80
CA PHE A 134 12.18 2.47 -11.35
C PHE A 134 13.27 1.46 -11.01
N THR A 135 14.06 1.77 -9.98
CA THR A 135 15.20 0.95 -9.53
C THR A 135 14.97 0.33 -8.14
N ASN A 136 13.75 0.35 -7.67
CA ASN A 136 13.35 -0.12 -6.36
C ASN A 136 13.63 -1.62 -6.16
N SER A 137 13.90 -1.99 -4.92
CA SER A 137 13.97 -3.40 -4.50
C SER A 137 12.62 -4.10 -4.65
N SER A 138 12.64 -5.40 -4.87
CA SER A 138 11.43 -6.20 -5.02
C SER A 138 11.61 -7.62 -4.51
N PHE A 139 10.49 -8.31 -4.34
CA PHE A 139 10.41 -9.73 -4.08
C PHE A 139 9.23 -10.35 -4.84
N GLN A 140 9.28 -11.65 -5.07
CA GLN A 140 8.25 -12.37 -5.80
C GLN A 140 7.17 -12.87 -4.84
N ILE A 141 5.90 -12.74 -5.25
CA ILE A 141 4.74 -13.36 -4.62
C ILE A 141 3.96 -14.11 -5.70
N SER A 142 3.72 -15.40 -5.50
CA SER A 142 2.88 -16.17 -6.41
C SER A 142 1.41 -15.75 -6.28
N GLU A 143 0.62 -15.97 -7.33
CA GLU A 143 -0.83 -15.70 -7.29
C GLU A 143 -1.51 -16.41 -6.11
N LYS A 144 -1.10 -17.64 -5.81
CA LYS A 144 -1.65 -18.43 -4.70
C LYS A 144 -1.38 -17.79 -3.32
N GLU A 145 -0.26 -17.09 -3.17
CA GLU A 145 0.16 -16.46 -1.92
C GLU A 145 -0.39 -15.03 -1.74
N LYS A 146 -0.81 -14.37 -2.82
CA LYS A 146 -1.30 -12.97 -2.75
C LYS A 146 -2.40 -12.73 -1.72
N PRO A 147 -3.45 -13.58 -1.57
CA PRO A 147 -4.48 -13.35 -0.57
C PRO A 147 -3.91 -13.30 0.86
N LEU A 148 -3.02 -14.23 1.21
CA LEU A 148 -2.36 -14.24 2.51
C LEU A 148 -1.43 -13.04 2.66
N TYR A 149 -0.60 -12.76 1.65
CA TYR A 149 0.30 -11.61 1.65
C TYR A 149 -0.47 -10.30 1.91
N HIS A 150 -1.56 -10.06 1.18
CA HIS A 150 -2.34 -8.83 1.36
C HIS A 150 -3.03 -8.78 2.73
N ALA A 151 -3.55 -9.90 3.23
CA ALA A 151 -4.11 -9.97 4.58
C ALA A 151 -3.07 -9.59 5.64
N LEU A 152 -1.82 -10.07 5.51
CA LEU A 152 -0.72 -9.66 6.39
C LEU A 152 -0.39 -8.17 6.28
N CYS A 153 -0.41 -7.58 5.07
CA CYS A 153 -0.25 -6.14 4.90
C CYS A 153 -1.34 -5.34 5.63
N VAL A 154 -2.60 -5.77 5.51
CA VAL A 154 -3.74 -5.13 6.20
C VAL A 154 -3.58 -5.22 7.72
N VAL A 155 -3.26 -6.41 8.23
CA VAL A 155 -3.06 -6.62 9.69
C VAL A 155 -1.89 -5.81 10.22
N ALA A 156 -0.77 -5.76 9.48
CA ALA A 156 0.43 -5.05 9.92
C ALA A 156 0.35 -3.52 9.76
N GLY A 157 -0.34 -3.04 8.75
CA GLY A 157 -0.36 -1.61 8.38
C GLY A 157 -1.68 -0.92 8.68
N ASN A 158 -2.82 -1.46 8.22
CA ASN A 158 -4.10 -0.76 8.32
C ASN A 158 -4.74 -0.90 9.71
N PHE A 159 -4.73 -2.10 10.31
CA PHE A 159 -5.36 -2.31 11.62
C PHE A 159 -4.76 -1.47 12.74
N PRO A 160 -3.42 -1.37 12.89
CA PRO A 160 -2.83 -0.47 13.87
C PRO A 160 -3.27 0.99 13.70
N GLN A 161 -3.35 1.48 12.45
CA GLN A 161 -3.81 2.85 12.19
C GLN A 161 -5.26 3.08 12.63
N LEU A 162 -6.16 2.09 12.43
CA LEU A 162 -7.53 2.16 12.92
C LEU A 162 -7.58 2.20 14.45
N LEU A 163 -6.75 1.38 15.12
CA LEU A 163 -6.65 1.40 16.58
C LEU A 163 -6.10 2.74 17.09
N TRP A 164 -5.03 3.25 16.50
CA TRP A 164 -4.45 4.54 16.87
C TRP A 164 -5.46 5.68 16.69
N ASN A 165 -6.22 5.68 15.61
CA ASN A 165 -7.26 6.68 15.39
C ASN A 165 -8.35 6.65 16.48
N GLU A 166 -8.84 5.48 16.88
CA GLU A 166 -9.84 5.37 17.98
C GLU A 166 -9.25 5.82 19.33
N VAL A 167 -7.98 5.50 19.59
CA VAL A 167 -7.30 5.96 20.80
C VAL A 167 -7.05 7.46 20.77
N ASP A 168 -6.64 8.03 19.62
CA ASP A 168 -6.39 9.46 19.46
C ASP A 168 -7.65 10.30 19.73
N GLN A 169 -8.82 9.83 19.26
CA GLN A 169 -10.10 10.47 19.55
C GLN A 169 -10.42 10.49 21.06
N LYS A 170 -9.96 9.47 21.82
CA LYS A 170 -10.22 9.35 23.27
C LYS A 170 -9.16 10.02 24.15
N ARG A 171 -7.93 10.18 23.65
CA ARG A 171 -6.85 10.82 24.42
C ARG A 171 -7.19 12.27 24.83
N SER A 172 -7.94 12.99 24.00
CA SER A 172 -8.35 14.37 24.26
C SER A 172 -9.30 14.46 25.48
N ASP A 173 -10.19 13.47 25.64
CA ASP A 173 -11.09 13.38 26.80
C ASP A 173 -10.28 13.27 28.13
N LEU A 174 -9.14 12.58 28.07
CA LEU A 174 -8.21 12.39 29.17
C LEU A 174 -7.15 13.50 29.26
N LYS A 175 -7.21 14.53 28.39
CA LYS A 175 -6.24 15.64 28.33
C LYS A 175 -4.78 15.18 28.12
N ILE A 176 -4.57 14.05 27.47
CA ILE A 176 -3.23 13.58 27.11
C ILE A 176 -2.71 14.44 25.97
N PRO A 177 -1.56 15.12 26.10
CA PRO A 177 -0.99 15.92 25.02
C PRO A 177 -0.70 15.06 23.79
N GLU A 178 -0.99 15.60 22.60
CA GLU A 178 -0.72 14.92 21.33
C GLU A 178 0.76 14.54 21.17
N THR A 179 1.65 15.46 21.55
CA THR A 179 3.10 15.22 21.50
C THR A 179 3.52 14.03 22.36
N ALA A 180 2.95 13.87 23.56
CA ALA A 180 3.24 12.72 24.43
C ALA A 180 2.75 11.41 23.81
N PHE A 181 1.57 11.43 23.19
CA PHE A 181 1.01 10.27 22.50
C PHE A 181 1.85 9.86 21.28
N ASN A 182 2.25 10.83 20.47
CA ASN A 182 3.10 10.59 19.29
C ASN A 182 4.46 9.99 19.66
N ILE A 183 5.10 10.50 20.73
CA ILE A 183 6.35 9.94 21.27
C ILE A 183 6.14 8.49 21.71
N TYR A 184 5.04 8.21 22.41
CA TYR A 184 4.72 6.86 22.86
C TYR A 184 4.55 5.88 21.68
N LEU A 185 3.75 6.24 20.67
CA LEU A 185 3.55 5.40 19.47
C LEU A 185 4.87 5.14 18.74
N GLN A 186 5.65 6.19 18.51
CA GLN A 186 6.95 6.06 17.86
C GLN A 186 7.88 5.13 18.64
N GLN A 187 7.90 5.21 19.97
CA GLN A 187 8.74 4.35 20.80
C GLN A 187 8.27 2.90 20.78
N CYS A 188 6.96 2.64 20.79
CA CYS A 188 6.41 1.29 20.65
C CYS A 188 6.86 0.64 19.33
N LEU A 189 6.74 1.37 18.21
CA LEU A 189 7.17 0.89 16.90
C LEU A 189 8.69 0.63 16.87
N ASN A 190 9.51 1.59 17.31
CA ASN A 190 10.97 1.48 17.31
C ASN A 190 11.44 0.29 18.16
N THR A 191 10.82 0.09 19.33
CA THR A 191 11.13 -1.03 20.22
C THR A 191 10.81 -2.36 19.57
N PHE A 192 9.63 -2.48 18.94
CA PHE A 192 9.26 -3.69 18.19
C PHE A 192 10.20 -3.96 17.01
N LEU A 193 10.54 -2.95 16.22
CA LEU A 193 11.47 -3.11 15.10
C LEU A 193 12.84 -3.63 15.54
N LYS A 194 13.31 -3.18 16.70
CA LYS A 194 14.61 -3.57 17.28
C LYS A 194 14.59 -4.93 17.97
N LEU A 195 13.56 -5.21 18.78
CA LEU A 195 13.54 -6.34 19.71
C LEU A 195 12.60 -7.50 19.29
N LYS A 196 11.70 -7.26 18.33
CA LYS A 196 10.71 -8.23 17.83
C LYS A 196 9.88 -8.79 18.98
N SER A 197 9.75 -10.12 19.12
CA SER A 197 8.98 -10.77 20.18
C SER A 197 9.41 -10.36 21.60
N LYS A 198 10.67 -9.99 21.81
CA LYS A 198 11.18 -9.50 23.10
C LYS A 198 10.68 -8.10 23.47
N ALA A 199 10.07 -7.38 22.54
CA ALA A 199 9.42 -6.09 22.79
C ALA A 199 8.04 -6.24 23.44
N LEU A 200 7.45 -7.41 23.40
CA LEU A 200 6.10 -7.65 23.92
C LEU A 200 6.08 -7.48 25.45
N THR A 201 5.19 -6.62 25.90
CA THR A 201 5.00 -6.26 27.32
C THR A 201 3.50 -6.07 27.58
N GLY A 202 3.17 -5.64 28.82
CA GLY A 202 1.79 -5.32 29.17
C GLY A 202 1.08 -6.43 29.93
N PRO A 203 -0.18 -6.21 30.33
CA PRO A 203 -0.91 -7.12 31.22
C PRO A 203 -1.18 -8.49 30.60
N LEU A 204 -1.41 -8.57 29.29
CA LEU A 204 -1.62 -9.84 28.58
C LEU A 204 -0.39 -10.75 28.71
N ILE A 205 0.80 -10.22 28.43
CA ILE A 205 2.05 -10.98 28.47
C ILE A 205 2.45 -11.37 29.90
N ARG A 206 2.05 -10.56 30.89
CA ARG A 206 2.33 -10.84 32.32
C ARG A 206 1.22 -11.65 33.00
N HIS A 207 0.15 -12.03 32.29
CA HIS A 207 -1.03 -12.72 32.84
C HIS A 207 -1.69 -11.97 34.00
N ASP A 208 -1.69 -10.63 33.95
CA ASP A 208 -2.27 -9.76 34.97
C ASP A 208 -3.79 -9.64 34.78
N LEU A 209 -4.52 -10.66 35.27
CA LEU A 209 -5.96 -10.77 35.09
C LEU A 209 -6.74 -9.61 35.71
N GLU A 210 -6.26 -9.07 36.83
CA GLU A 210 -6.90 -7.92 37.49
C GLU A 210 -6.85 -6.67 36.60
N THR A 211 -5.67 -6.36 36.06
CA THR A 211 -5.50 -5.24 35.13
C THR A 211 -6.29 -5.45 33.84
N ILE A 212 -6.32 -6.67 33.31
CA ILE A 212 -7.11 -7.01 32.10
C ILE A 212 -8.59 -6.75 32.37
N HIS A 213 -9.13 -7.19 33.51
CA HIS A 213 -10.52 -6.96 33.87
C HIS A 213 -10.84 -5.46 34.00
N LYS A 214 -10.03 -4.70 34.75
CA LYS A 214 -10.19 -3.24 34.91
C LYS A 214 -10.17 -2.51 33.57
N ASN A 215 -9.25 -2.86 32.68
CA ASN A 215 -9.17 -2.27 31.34
C ASN A 215 -10.42 -2.58 30.50
N THR A 216 -10.91 -3.82 30.54
CA THR A 216 -12.12 -4.24 29.83
C THR A 216 -13.34 -3.45 30.28
N GLU A 217 -13.49 -3.24 31.60
CA GLU A 217 -14.59 -2.46 32.16
C GLU A 217 -14.45 -0.96 31.85
N ALA A 218 -13.24 -0.41 31.85
CA ALA A 218 -13.00 0.99 31.48
C ALA A 218 -13.35 1.29 30.00
N LEU A 219 -13.35 0.27 29.13
CA LEU A 219 -13.67 0.41 27.70
C LEU A 219 -15.16 0.23 27.37
N VAL A 220 -16.03 0.07 28.39
CA VAL A 220 -17.50 -0.02 28.19
C VAL A 220 -17.97 1.19 27.38
N ASN A 221 -18.90 0.97 26.46
CA ASN A 221 -19.43 1.97 25.53
C ASN A 221 -18.42 2.55 24.50
N THR A 222 -17.32 1.87 24.27
CA THR A 222 -16.38 2.18 23.17
C THR A 222 -16.30 1.03 22.18
N LYS A 223 -15.95 1.34 20.92
CA LYS A 223 -15.62 0.30 19.92
C LYS A 223 -14.40 -0.54 20.33
N LEU A 224 -13.54 0.01 21.18
CA LEU A 224 -12.32 -0.66 21.63
C LEU A 224 -12.60 -1.85 22.56
N LYS A 225 -13.77 -1.90 23.25
CA LYS A 225 -14.09 -3.02 24.16
C LYS A 225 -14.08 -4.37 23.45
N SER A 226 -14.79 -4.49 22.33
CA SER A 226 -14.86 -5.74 21.57
C SER A 226 -13.50 -6.16 21.02
N ILE A 227 -12.72 -5.19 20.53
CA ILE A 227 -11.37 -5.43 20.01
C ILE A 227 -10.45 -5.88 21.16
N TYR A 228 -10.45 -5.18 22.28
CA TYR A 228 -9.65 -5.55 23.46
C TYR A 228 -10.00 -6.97 23.94
N THR A 229 -11.28 -7.29 24.04
CA THR A 229 -11.75 -8.64 24.42
C THR A 229 -11.28 -9.71 23.42
N ALA A 230 -11.30 -9.43 22.13
CA ALA A 230 -10.77 -10.34 21.12
C ALA A 230 -9.26 -10.58 21.30
N PHE A 231 -8.48 -9.52 21.55
CA PHE A 231 -7.04 -9.65 21.85
C PHE A 231 -6.79 -10.47 23.12
N VAL A 232 -7.58 -10.23 24.18
CA VAL A 232 -7.50 -11.04 25.42
C VAL A 232 -7.72 -12.51 25.08
N LYS A 233 -8.78 -12.83 24.33
CA LYS A 233 -9.13 -14.20 23.97
C LYS A 233 -8.04 -14.91 23.16
N GLU A 234 -7.45 -14.21 22.18
CA GLU A 234 -6.52 -14.84 21.21
C GLU A 234 -5.06 -14.85 21.72
N PHE A 235 -4.67 -13.92 22.60
CA PHE A 235 -3.28 -13.74 23.05
C PHE A 235 -3.03 -13.95 24.54
N SER A 236 -4.07 -14.20 25.37
CA SER A 236 -3.87 -14.71 26.72
C SER A 236 -3.62 -16.22 26.65
N VAL A 237 -2.37 -16.60 26.90
CA VAL A 237 -1.94 -18.01 26.96
C VAL A 237 -2.11 -18.56 28.36
#